data_1588ba76183e33a451eabed7e43f3e28
#
_entry.id   1588ba76183e33a451eabed7e43f3e28
#
_cell.length_a   1.000
_cell.length_b   1.000
_cell.length_c   1.000
_cell.angle_alpha   90.00
_cell.angle_beta   90.00
_cell.angle_gamma   90.00
#
_symmetry.space_group_name_H-M   'P 1'
#
loop_
_entity.id
_entity.type
_entity.pdbx_description
1 polymer ?
#
loop_
_entity_poly.entity_id
_entity_poly.type
_entity_poly.pdbx_seq_one_letter_code
_entity_poly.pdbx_strand_id
1 'polypeptide(L)'
;MNSYRYKITVEALTGAKGEPVEGRTLSFEAANHDDILGIVERLQARLPFDNDTIASLGVGLKLFSEVTLMQRNDPMFSAIRPALGEFVRGLKQRPETVGSDGPGKLL
;
A
#
# COMPACT_ATOMS: atom_id res chain seq x y z
N MET A 1 7.49 19.91 7.37
CA MET A 1 6.57 19.11 6.55
C MET A 1 5.95 18.00 7.37
N ASN A 2 4.66 17.83 7.25
CA ASN A 2 3.95 16.82 8.03
C ASN A 2 3.99 15.50 7.30
N SER A 3 4.30 14.45 8.03
CA SER A 3 4.21 13.10 7.51
C SER A 3 3.83 12.16 8.63
N TYR A 4 3.27 11.04 8.26
CA TYR A 4 2.95 9.96 9.19
C TYR A 4 4.16 9.04 9.31
N ARG A 5 4.35 8.49 10.48
CA ARG A 5 5.44 7.54 10.71
C ARG A 5 4.87 6.22 11.16
N TYR A 6 5.42 5.16 10.59
CA TYR A 6 4.93 3.81 10.84
C TYR A 6 6.07 2.87 11.17
N LYS A 7 5.78 1.90 12.01
CA LYS A 7 6.64 0.73 12.16
C LYS A 7 6.01 -0.40 11.37
N ILE A 8 6.79 -0.98 10.47
CA ILE A 8 6.34 -2.08 9.62
C ILE A 8 7.04 -3.33 10.09
N THR A 9 6.27 -4.39 10.31
CA THR A 9 6.83 -5.67 10.73
C THR A 9 6.37 -6.76 9.78
N VAL A 10 7.33 -7.52 9.27
CA VAL A 10 7.07 -8.69 8.44
C VAL A 10 7.55 -9.89 9.23
N GLU A 11 6.64 -10.77 9.58
CA GLU A 11 6.94 -11.95 10.38
C GLU A 11 6.63 -13.19 9.55
N ALA A 12 7.64 -14.07 9.40
CA ALA A 12 7.42 -15.32 8.70
C ALA A 12 6.64 -16.29 9.59
N LEU A 13 5.57 -16.83 9.06
CA LEU A 13 4.73 -17.78 9.78
C LEU A 13 4.98 -19.20 9.30
N THR A 14 5.09 -19.38 7.98
CA THR A 14 5.36 -20.69 7.39
C THR A 14 6.39 -20.54 6.30
N GLY A 15 7.08 -21.63 5.97
CA GLY A 15 7.92 -21.70 4.79
C GLY A 15 7.13 -22.07 3.56
N ALA A 16 7.82 -22.25 2.44
CA ALA A 16 7.21 -22.49 1.16
C ALA A 16 6.38 -23.77 1.11
N LYS A 17 6.69 -24.74 1.96
CA LYS A 17 5.99 -26.00 1.99
C LYS A 17 4.99 -26.10 3.14
N GLY A 18 4.68 -24.97 3.77
CA GLY A 18 3.73 -24.92 4.86
C GLY A 18 4.31 -25.27 6.22
N GLU A 19 5.61 -25.49 6.31
CA GLU A 19 6.24 -25.81 7.58
C GLU A 19 6.28 -24.57 8.48
N PRO A 20 6.08 -24.70 9.78
CA PRO A 20 6.14 -23.54 10.68
C PRO A 20 7.54 -22.93 10.72
N VAL A 21 7.60 -21.61 10.80
CA VAL A 21 8.85 -20.87 10.92
C VAL A 21 8.76 -19.96 12.13
N GLU A 22 9.83 -19.90 12.91
CA GLU A 22 9.89 -19.02 14.06
C GLU A 22 11.15 -18.16 14.00
N GLY A 23 11.05 -16.94 14.54
CA GLY A 23 12.20 -16.09 14.73
C GLY A 23 12.69 -15.36 13.49
N ARG A 24 11.98 -15.44 12.36
CA ARG A 24 12.35 -14.67 11.16
C ARG A 24 11.43 -13.47 11.03
N THR A 25 11.96 -12.32 11.40
CA THR A 25 11.18 -11.09 11.45
C THR A 25 12.03 -9.94 10.92
N LEU A 26 11.42 -9.09 10.12
CA LEU A 26 12.00 -7.82 9.67
C LEU A 26 11.11 -6.70 10.18
N SER A 27 11.71 -5.74 10.88
CA SER A 27 10.99 -4.53 11.28
C SER A 27 11.75 -3.31 10.81
N PHE A 28 11.02 -2.31 10.36
CA PHE A 28 11.65 -1.06 9.93
C PHE A 28 10.64 0.07 10.11
N GLU A 29 11.15 1.29 10.10
CA GLU A 29 10.31 2.48 10.16
C GLU A 29 10.20 3.11 8.78
N ALA A 30 9.02 3.63 8.48
CA ALA A 30 8.76 4.29 7.22
C ALA A 30 7.94 5.54 7.47
N ALA A 31 8.29 6.63 6.79
CA ALA A 31 7.46 7.83 6.78
C ALA A 31 6.64 7.84 5.50
N ASN A 32 5.47 8.45 5.57
CA ASN A 32 4.61 8.53 4.39
C ASN A 32 3.82 9.83 4.46
N HIS A 33 3.54 10.39 3.28
CA HIS A 33 2.72 11.60 3.21
C HIS A 33 1.26 11.33 3.53
N ASP A 34 0.83 10.09 3.41
CA ASP A 34 -0.56 9.71 3.52
C ASP A 34 -0.83 8.87 4.74
N ASP A 35 -2.06 8.93 5.22
CA ASP A 35 -2.54 8.08 6.30
C ASP A 35 -2.83 6.70 5.74
N ILE A 36 -1.83 5.81 5.81
CA ILE A 36 -1.93 4.48 5.21
C ILE A 36 -3.09 3.68 5.81
N LEU A 37 -3.28 3.77 7.12
CA LEU A 37 -4.33 3.01 7.78
C LEU A 37 -5.72 3.48 7.32
N GLY A 38 -5.89 4.80 7.18
CA GLY A 38 -7.13 5.35 6.66
C GLY A 38 -7.40 4.93 5.23
N ILE A 39 -6.34 4.89 4.41
CA ILE A 39 -6.46 4.44 3.02
C ILE A 39 -6.91 2.98 2.96
N VAL A 40 -6.31 2.12 3.78
CA VAL A 40 -6.69 0.70 3.81
C VAL A 40 -8.16 0.56 4.19
N GLU A 41 -8.62 1.32 5.19
CA GLU A 41 -10.03 1.28 5.60
C GLU A 41 -10.97 1.66 4.47
N ARG A 42 -10.62 2.72 3.73
CA ARG A 42 -11.44 3.15 2.60
C ARG A 42 -11.44 2.14 1.46
N LEU A 43 -10.28 1.51 1.20
CA LEU A 43 -10.21 0.47 0.20
C LEU A 43 -11.04 -0.76 0.59
N GLN A 44 -11.05 -1.11 1.88
CA GLN A 44 -11.85 -2.22 2.36
C GLN A 44 -13.34 -1.99 2.15
N ALA A 45 -13.77 -0.74 2.21
CA ALA A 45 -15.17 -0.40 1.97
C ALA A 45 -15.55 -0.42 0.49
N ARG A 46 -14.58 -0.36 -0.42
CA ARG A 46 -14.84 -0.14 -1.84
C ARG A 46 -14.49 -1.33 -2.73
N LEU A 47 -13.45 -2.07 -2.38
CA LEU A 47 -12.96 -3.14 -3.27
C LEU A 47 -13.56 -4.48 -2.87
N PRO A 48 -13.86 -5.33 -3.87
CA PRO A 48 -14.51 -6.63 -3.61
C PRO A 48 -13.49 -7.73 -3.30
N PHE A 49 -12.48 -7.43 -2.50
CA PHE A 49 -11.45 -8.40 -2.12
C PHE A 49 -11.47 -8.59 -0.62
N ASP A 50 -10.85 -9.67 -0.14
CA ASP A 50 -10.78 -9.88 1.30
C ASP A 50 -9.86 -8.86 1.96
N ASN A 51 -10.02 -8.70 3.27
CA ASN A 51 -9.32 -7.64 4.00
C ASN A 51 -7.81 -7.78 3.95
N ASP A 52 -7.28 -9.00 4.01
CA ASP A 52 -5.82 -9.19 3.96
C ASP A 52 -5.26 -8.81 2.60
N THR A 53 -5.98 -9.15 1.52
CA THR A 53 -5.57 -8.75 0.17
C THR A 53 -5.56 -7.23 0.04
N ILE A 54 -6.59 -6.59 0.56
CA ILE A 54 -6.70 -5.13 0.48
C ILE A 54 -5.62 -4.46 1.32
N ALA A 55 -5.34 -4.99 2.51
CA ALA A 55 -4.25 -4.45 3.33
C ALA A 55 -2.91 -4.58 2.61
N SER A 56 -2.66 -5.73 1.97
CA SER A 56 -1.45 -5.92 1.19
C SER A 56 -1.34 -4.90 0.06
N LEU A 57 -2.44 -4.69 -0.65
CA LEU A 57 -2.47 -3.72 -1.74
C LEU A 57 -2.20 -2.31 -1.23
N GLY A 58 -2.93 -1.87 -0.21
CA GLY A 58 -2.83 -0.50 0.28
C GLY A 58 -1.49 -0.19 0.92
N VAL A 59 -1.03 -1.07 1.79
CA VAL A 59 0.26 -0.87 2.45
C VAL A 59 1.39 -0.96 1.41
N GLY A 60 1.36 -1.98 0.56
CA GLY A 60 2.39 -2.14 -0.47
C GLY A 60 2.46 -0.98 -1.42
N LEU A 61 1.30 -0.53 -1.90
CA LEU A 61 1.24 0.61 -2.82
C LEU A 61 1.84 1.87 -2.19
N LYS A 62 1.47 2.17 -0.96
CA LYS A 62 1.92 3.41 -0.33
C LYS A 62 3.40 3.35 0.06
N LEU A 63 3.89 2.21 0.52
CA LEU A 63 5.31 2.08 0.83
C LEU A 63 6.16 2.16 -0.44
N PHE A 64 5.75 1.46 -1.49
CA PHE A 64 6.48 1.47 -2.75
C PHE A 64 6.43 2.85 -3.40
N SER A 65 5.28 3.48 -3.44
CA SER A 65 5.12 4.80 -4.06
C SER A 65 6.00 5.84 -3.38
N GLU A 66 6.09 5.78 -2.05
CA GLU A 66 6.92 6.74 -1.33
C GLU A 66 8.39 6.61 -1.70
N VAL A 67 8.87 5.36 -1.85
CA VAL A 67 10.26 5.14 -2.26
C VAL A 67 10.50 5.71 -3.65
N THR A 68 9.58 5.49 -4.59
CA THR A 68 9.76 6.03 -5.94
C THR A 68 9.76 7.55 -5.94
N LEU A 69 9.00 8.17 -5.05
CA LEU A 69 8.97 9.63 -4.92
C LEU A 69 10.26 10.16 -4.33
N MET A 70 10.76 9.52 -3.27
CA MET A 70 12.00 9.93 -2.62
C MET A 70 13.21 9.76 -3.52
N GLN A 71 13.20 8.74 -4.38
CA GLN A 71 14.30 8.41 -5.28
C GLN A 71 13.95 8.75 -6.73
N ARG A 72 13.25 9.86 -6.93
CA ARG A 72 12.69 10.18 -8.25
C ARG A 72 13.75 10.42 -9.32
N ASN A 73 14.98 10.72 -8.92
CA ASN A 73 16.05 10.94 -9.88
C ASN A 73 16.79 9.66 -10.28
N ASP A 74 16.43 8.54 -9.66
CA ASP A 74 17.07 7.28 -9.98
C ASP A 74 16.38 6.67 -11.21
N PRO A 75 17.16 6.38 -12.28
CA PRO A 75 16.57 5.83 -13.51
C PRO A 75 15.86 4.49 -13.30
N MET A 76 16.19 3.75 -12.24
CA MET A 76 15.56 2.48 -11.96
C MET A 76 14.04 2.61 -11.88
N PHE A 77 13.54 3.75 -11.38
CA PHE A 77 12.11 3.94 -11.20
C PHE A 77 11.43 4.61 -12.39
N SER A 78 12.18 5.00 -13.43
CA SER A 78 11.62 5.74 -14.55
C SER A 78 10.52 4.98 -15.27
N ALA A 79 10.71 3.67 -15.47
CA ALA A 79 9.75 2.87 -16.22
C ALA A 79 8.43 2.68 -15.45
N ILE A 80 8.49 2.62 -14.11
CA ILE A 80 7.29 2.30 -13.34
C ILE A 80 6.43 3.53 -13.06
N ARG A 81 7.01 4.73 -13.06
CA ARG A 81 6.26 5.93 -12.66
C ARG A 81 5.02 6.19 -13.50
N PRO A 82 5.07 6.16 -14.84
CA PRO A 82 3.83 6.37 -15.60
C PRO A 82 2.77 5.32 -15.32
N ALA A 83 3.19 4.05 -15.23
CA ALA A 83 2.26 2.96 -14.96
C ALA A 83 1.67 3.08 -13.55
N LEU A 84 2.49 3.47 -12.59
CA LEU A 84 2.03 3.64 -11.22
C LEU A 84 0.99 4.75 -11.13
N GLY A 85 1.24 5.88 -11.80
CA GLY A 85 0.29 6.98 -11.85
C GLY A 85 -1.03 6.59 -12.51
N GLU A 86 -0.96 5.80 -13.59
CA GLU A 86 -2.15 5.30 -14.24
C GLU A 86 -2.94 4.36 -13.34
N PHE A 87 -2.24 3.48 -12.62
CA PHE A 87 -2.87 2.56 -11.70
C PHE A 87 -3.62 3.32 -10.60
N VAL A 88 -2.98 4.31 -10.00
CA VAL A 88 -3.60 5.10 -8.94
C VAL A 88 -4.83 5.85 -9.46
N ARG A 89 -4.73 6.43 -10.66
CA ARG A 89 -5.87 7.11 -11.27
C ARG A 89 -7.05 6.16 -11.46
N GLY A 90 -6.77 4.97 -11.98
CA GLY A 90 -7.81 3.96 -12.19
C GLY A 90 -8.44 3.53 -10.87
N LEU A 91 -7.63 3.38 -9.84
CA LEU A 91 -8.13 3.00 -8.53
C LEU A 91 -9.07 4.06 -7.95
N LYS A 92 -8.70 5.33 -8.09
CA LYS A 92 -9.53 6.43 -7.61
C LYS A 92 -10.86 6.52 -8.34
N GLN A 93 -10.90 6.12 -9.59
CA GLN A 93 -12.10 6.22 -10.43
C GLN A 93 -12.97 4.97 -10.38
N ARG A 94 -12.51 3.93 -9.68
CA ARG A 94 -13.27 2.69 -9.61
C ARG A 94 -14.58 2.92 -8.86
N PRO A 95 -15.72 2.39 -9.38
CA PRO A 95 -17.00 2.56 -8.70
C PRO A 95 -16.99 1.95 -7.30
N GLU A 96 -17.74 2.57 -6.41
CA GLU A 96 -17.88 2.04 -5.06
C GLU A 96 -18.71 0.77 -5.06
N THR A 97 -18.30 -0.22 -4.27
CA THR A 97 -19.11 -1.40 -4.05
C THR A 97 -20.07 -1.19 -2.87
N VAL A 98 -19.61 -0.47 -1.85
CA VAL A 98 -20.42 -0.08 -0.70
C VAL A 98 -19.90 1.27 -0.23
N GLY A 99 -20.69 1.94 0.59
CA GLY A 99 -20.26 3.17 1.21
C GLY A 99 -20.58 4.40 0.40
N SER A 100 -20.16 5.54 0.90
CA SER A 100 -20.56 6.83 0.38
C SER A 100 -19.40 7.69 -0.08
N ASP A 101 -18.18 7.19 -0.05
CA ASP A 101 -17.03 7.98 -0.45
C ASP A 101 -17.01 8.19 -1.95
N GLY A 102 -16.73 9.41 -2.36
CA GLY A 102 -16.52 9.68 -3.77
C GLY A 102 -15.15 9.21 -4.22
N PRO A 103 -14.94 9.07 -5.56
CA PRO A 103 -13.66 8.58 -6.06
C PRO A 103 -12.47 9.39 -5.63
N GLY A 104 -12.61 10.70 -5.48
CA GLY A 104 -11.50 11.55 -5.10
C GLY A 104 -11.01 11.38 -3.68
N LYS A 105 -11.73 10.64 -2.86
CA LYS A 105 -11.36 10.44 -1.46
C LYS A 105 -10.58 9.16 -1.22
N LEU A 106 -10.38 8.35 -2.23
CA LEU A 106 -9.81 7.01 -2.05
C LEU A 106 -8.32 7.08 -1.71
N LEU A 107 -7.58 7.85 -2.39
CA LEU A 107 -6.16 8.01 -2.17
C LEU A 107 -5.80 9.49 -2.11
#